data_7c59f071cfeb6829d360e8b3abf4cf06
#
_entry.id   7c59f071cfeb6829d360e8b3abf4cf06
#
_cell.length_a   1.000
_cell.length_b   1.000
_cell.length_c   1.000
_cell.angle_alpha   90.00
_cell.angle_beta   90.00
_cell.angle_gamma   90.00
#
_symmetry.space_group_name_H-M   'P 1'
#
loop_
_entity.id
_entity.type
_entity.pdbx_description
1 polymer ?
#
loop_
_entity_poly.entity_id
_entity_poly.type
_entity_poly.pdbx_seq_one_letter_code
_entity_poly.pdbx_strand_id
1 'polypeptide(L)'
;MAATTGTFFERKATGLVREAGTWSTLIYNINFVSIGLMMMFVIQLEPAFYPGGNMIGSYLLALLIVLPTSLAFAMLAAAMPRSGGDYVYVSRILGPRLGMTSSWTNTIWWFIYGGVPSAFLARYGLGPLFRSVGLITGNNSFVSIGEWFVTPTGTIITGGLLIGALVLIFSLGLGSYFRIQNVLFAIAMLGLGVVAVVLLAGSGASFVTNFNHFWQPVTGQADTHAAVVKAATDGGFAEAPGDFYWTLIPITWIYLELVFNQSSAYIGGEVKRASRIQLWSMPIAAIVSVAVAVILTALLQGVLGTTTLGALGWDPYLADASVLKQPYAMPFTEIVAYLAGNGLVAAILGLGFVFWSYTWLPGQILNASRNLLAYGIDGVLPARFGHVSERYHTPVFSLVVVGILSFLALVVYATNPDFTTLVGIVAFIVSFIIVSIAAILFPYRRRDVWASSPVAQVV
;
A
#
# COMPACT_ATOMS: atom_id res chain seq x y z
N MET A 1 22.14 -54.01 13.80
CA MET A 1 21.91 -52.63 14.24
C MET A 1 20.91 -52.02 13.28
N ALA A 2 19.65 -51.92 13.71
CA ALA A 2 18.58 -51.37 12.90
C ALA A 2 18.68 -49.83 12.94
N ALA A 3 18.75 -49.21 11.76
CA ALA A 3 18.71 -47.79 11.61
C ALA A 3 17.32 -47.31 12.04
N THR A 4 17.26 -46.51 13.11
CA THR A 4 16.08 -45.79 13.51
C THR A 4 15.78 -44.73 12.45
N THR A 5 14.81 -45.05 11.58
CA THR A 5 14.17 -44.07 10.69
C THR A 5 13.53 -42.99 11.56
N GLY A 6 14.17 -41.84 11.56
CA GLY A 6 13.60 -40.67 12.22
C GLY A 6 12.22 -40.38 11.64
N THR A 7 11.20 -40.52 12.46
CA THR A 7 9.85 -40.09 12.13
C THR A 7 9.89 -38.59 11.86
N PHE A 8 9.81 -38.24 10.58
CA PHE A 8 9.47 -36.88 10.20
C PHE A 8 8.17 -36.54 10.92
N PHE A 9 8.20 -35.55 11.78
CA PHE A 9 6.98 -34.94 12.35
C PHE A 9 6.16 -34.44 11.17
N GLU A 10 5.21 -35.24 10.68
CA GLU A 10 4.11 -34.72 9.86
C GLU A 10 3.33 -33.75 10.75
N ARG A 11 3.60 -32.46 10.56
CA ARG A 11 2.76 -31.42 11.18
C ARG A 11 1.34 -31.70 10.71
N LYS A 12 0.42 -31.96 11.65
CA LYS A 12 -1.03 -31.95 11.41
C LYS A 12 -1.36 -30.75 10.55
N ALA A 13 -2.22 -30.94 9.55
CA ALA A 13 -2.69 -29.85 8.69
C ALA A 13 -3.05 -28.62 9.54
N THR A 14 -2.60 -27.44 9.14
CA THR A 14 -2.77 -26.20 9.92
C THR A 14 -4.24 -25.78 10.07
N GLY A 15 -5.19 -26.49 9.44
CA GLY A 15 -6.61 -26.12 9.37
C GLY A 15 -6.92 -25.06 8.34
N LEU A 16 -5.91 -24.40 7.75
CA LEU A 16 -6.08 -23.41 6.67
C LEU A 16 -6.39 -24.11 5.35
N VAL A 17 -7.28 -23.51 4.55
CA VAL A 17 -7.68 -24.04 3.23
C VAL A 17 -7.09 -23.17 2.11
N ARG A 18 -6.68 -23.83 1.01
CA ARG A 18 -6.13 -23.15 -0.17
C ARG A 18 -7.25 -22.57 -1.04
N GLU A 19 -7.50 -21.28 -0.92
CA GLU A 19 -8.58 -20.58 -1.64
C GLU A 19 -8.06 -19.59 -2.69
N ALA A 20 -6.88 -18.97 -2.47
CA ALA A 20 -6.32 -17.97 -3.37
C ALA A 20 -5.86 -18.59 -4.68
N GLY A 21 -6.52 -18.25 -5.78
CA GLY A 21 -6.12 -18.61 -7.14
C GLY A 21 -5.06 -17.65 -7.71
N THR A 22 -4.63 -17.89 -8.95
CA THR A 22 -3.58 -17.09 -9.64
C THR A 22 -3.90 -15.59 -9.66
N TRP A 23 -5.08 -15.24 -10.15
CA TRP A 23 -5.50 -13.83 -10.26
C TRP A 23 -5.68 -13.18 -8.89
N SER A 24 -6.34 -13.86 -7.96
CA SER A 24 -6.54 -13.31 -6.60
C SER A 24 -5.22 -13.08 -5.87
N THR A 25 -4.23 -13.95 -6.08
CA THR A 25 -2.89 -13.78 -5.49
C THR A 25 -2.13 -12.62 -6.13
N LEU A 26 -2.19 -12.48 -7.46
CA LEU A 26 -1.57 -11.36 -8.16
C LEU A 26 -2.20 -10.03 -7.75
N ILE A 27 -3.53 -9.97 -7.75
CA ILE A 27 -4.29 -8.78 -7.32
C ILE A 27 -3.99 -8.44 -5.85
N TYR A 28 -3.87 -9.44 -4.97
CA TYR A 28 -3.51 -9.24 -3.58
C TYR A 28 -2.14 -8.56 -3.43
N ASN A 29 -1.15 -8.99 -4.22
CA ASN A 29 0.17 -8.37 -4.23
C ASN A 29 0.14 -6.95 -4.81
N ILE A 30 -0.60 -6.70 -5.91
CA ILE A 30 -0.78 -5.36 -6.50
C ILE A 30 -1.50 -4.43 -5.51
N ASN A 31 -2.54 -4.93 -4.83
CA ASN A 31 -3.27 -4.14 -3.85
C ASN A 31 -2.39 -3.73 -2.67
N PHE A 32 -1.47 -4.58 -2.27
CA PHE A 32 -0.57 -4.22 -1.17
C PHE A 32 0.57 -3.29 -1.61
N VAL A 33 0.92 -3.26 -2.89
CA VAL A 33 1.71 -2.16 -3.47
C VAL A 33 0.88 -0.88 -3.51
N SER A 34 -0.42 -0.97 -3.75
CA SER A 34 -1.34 0.16 -3.94
C SER A 34 -0.88 1.18 -4.97
N ILE A 35 -1.11 0.88 -6.25
CA ILE A 35 -0.74 1.77 -7.38
C ILE A 35 -1.19 3.21 -7.12
N GLY A 36 -2.42 3.39 -6.64
CA GLY A 36 -2.98 4.72 -6.37
C GLY A 36 -2.26 5.48 -5.26
N LEU A 37 -1.92 4.83 -4.13
CA LEU A 37 -1.18 5.48 -3.04
C LEU A 37 0.26 5.77 -3.46
N MET A 38 0.93 4.83 -4.11
CA MET A 38 2.28 5.04 -4.63
C MET A 38 2.33 6.27 -5.55
N MET A 39 1.41 6.37 -6.52
CA MET A 39 1.30 7.54 -7.38
C MET A 39 0.99 8.81 -6.59
N MET A 40 0.07 8.75 -5.63
CA MET A 40 -0.30 9.90 -4.83
C MET A 40 0.92 10.48 -4.10
N PHE A 41 1.68 9.65 -3.37
CA PHE A 41 2.85 10.14 -2.64
C PHE A 41 3.94 10.68 -3.55
N VAL A 42 4.22 10.02 -4.67
CA VAL A 42 5.24 10.50 -5.61
C VAL A 42 4.83 11.83 -6.24
N ILE A 43 3.59 11.95 -6.72
CA ILE A 43 3.08 13.16 -7.37
C ILE A 43 2.99 14.35 -6.39
N GLN A 44 2.68 14.08 -5.11
CA GLN A 44 2.60 15.12 -4.10
C GLN A 44 3.97 15.57 -3.59
N LEU A 45 4.89 14.63 -3.38
CA LEU A 45 6.13 14.91 -2.65
C LEU A 45 7.31 15.21 -3.59
N GLU A 46 7.43 14.49 -4.71
CA GLU A 46 8.62 14.62 -5.55
C GLU A 46 8.73 16.00 -6.21
N PRO A 47 7.73 16.53 -6.92
CA PRO A 47 7.83 17.87 -7.49
C PRO A 47 7.95 18.98 -6.44
N ALA A 48 7.36 18.79 -5.26
CA ALA A 48 7.38 19.76 -4.19
C ALA A 48 8.73 19.87 -3.48
N PHE A 49 9.29 18.72 -3.05
CA PHE A 49 10.44 18.70 -2.14
C PHE A 49 11.76 18.28 -2.78
N TYR A 50 11.72 17.76 -4.01
CA TYR A 50 12.91 17.27 -4.73
C TYR A 50 13.02 17.95 -6.11
N PRO A 51 13.28 19.27 -6.10
CA PRO A 51 13.28 20.06 -7.33
C PRO A 51 14.31 19.54 -8.32
N GLY A 52 13.89 19.35 -9.57
CA GLY A 52 14.71 18.75 -10.62
C GLY A 52 14.75 17.22 -10.63
N GLY A 53 14.09 16.54 -9.68
CA GLY A 53 13.87 15.11 -9.71
C GLY A 53 13.03 14.66 -10.90
N ASN A 54 13.27 13.44 -11.38
CA ASN A 54 12.52 12.83 -12.48
C ASN A 54 11.65 11.70 -11.97
N MET A 55 10.35 11.94 -11.76
CA MET A 55 9.41 10.95 -11.25
C MET A 55 9.42 9.63 -12.03
N ILE A 56 9.54 9.67 -13.34
CA ILE A 56 9.60 8.47 -14.18
C ILE A 56 10.89 7.69 -13.90
N GLY A 57 12.02 8.42 -13.81
CA GLY A 57 13.32 7.84 -13.45
C GLY A 57 13.29 7.20 -12.06
N SER A 58 12.67 7.87 -11.08
CA SER A 58 12.52 7.36 -9.70
C SER A 58 11.73 6.05 -9.67
N TYR A 59 10.61 5.93 -10.40
CA TYR A 59 9.86 4.67 -10.52
C TYR A 59 10.68 3.53 -11.12
N LEU A 60 11.38 3.79 -12.23
CA LEU A 60 12.16 2.77 -12.95
C LEU A 60 13.34 2.28 -12.10
N LEU A 61 14.05 3.20 -11.43
CA LEU A 61 15.15 2.85 -10.54
C LEU A 61 14.66 2.08 -9.32
N ALA A 62 13.54 2.50 -8.72
CA ALA A 62 12.94 1.77 -7.60
C ALA A 62 12.54 0.34 -8.00
N LEU A 63 11.99 0.14 -9.21
CA LEU A 63 11.69 -1.19 -9.74
C LEU A 63 12.94 -2.05 -9.84
N LEU A 64 14.03 -1.52 -10.38
CA LEU A 64 15.30 -2.25 -10.49
C LEU A 64 15.84 -2.70 -9.12
N ILE A 65 15.68 -1.86 -8.10
CA ILE A 65 16.15 -2.16 -6.74
C ILE A 65 15.22 -3.18 -6.04
N VAL A 66 13.90 -3.12 -6.29
CA VAL A 66 12.95 -4.01 -5.60
C VAL A 66 12.90 -5.41 -6.22
N LEU A 67 13.17 -5.56 -7.52
CA LEU A 67 13.08 -6.85 -8.21
C LEU A 67 13.93 -7.95 -7.57
N PRO A 68 15.21 -7.76 -7.19
CA PRO A 68 15.98 -8.79 -6.48
C PRO A 68 15.31 -9.23 -5.17
N THR A 69 14.80 -8.29 -4.37
CA THR A 69 14.09 -8.60 -3.12
C THR A 69 12.79 -9.36 -3.40
N SER A 70 12.04 -8.93 -4.40
CA SER A 70 10.82 -9.60 -4.86
C SER A 70 11.08 -11.05 -5.28
N LEU A 71 12.12 -11.28 -6.08
CA LEU A 71 12.55 -12.61 -6.50
C LEU A 71 13.00 -13.47 -5.33
N ALA A 72 13.75 -12.92 -4.37
CA ALA A 72 14.16 -13.63 -3.16
C ALA A 72 12.95 -14.15 -2.38
N PHE A 73 11.95 -13.31 -2.11
CA PHE A 73 10.72 -13.74 -1.46
C PHE A 73 9.92 -14.74 -2.31
N ALA A 74 9.82 -14.52 -3.62
CA ALA A 74 9.10 -15.41 -4.53
C ALA A 74 9.70 -16.81 -4.54
N MET A 75 11.04 -16.93 -4.58
CA MET A 75 11.76 -18.20 -4.54
C MET A 75 11.57 -18.91 -3.20
N LEU A 76 11.70 -18.20 -2.08
CA LEU A 76 11.51 -18.75 -0.75
C LEU A 76 10.06 -19.21 -0.53
N ALA A 77 9.08 -18.41 -0.98
CA ALA A 77 7.66 -18.74 -0.89
C ALA A 77 7.28 -19.94 -1.79
N ALA A 78 7.90 -20.05 -2.97
CA ALA A 78 7.70 -21.20 -3.86
C ALA A 78 8.28 -22.49 -3.30
N ALA A 79 9.46 -22.41 -2.66
CA ALA A 79 10.13 -23.55 -2.05
C ALA A 79 9.49 -24.00 -0.73
N MET A 80 8.96 -23.05 0.05
CA MET A 80 8.38 -23.30 1.38
C MET A 80 6.97 -22.68 1.49
N PRO A 81 5.95 -23.19 0.77
CA PRO A 81 4.63 -22.58 0.68
C PRO A 81 3.80 -22.79 1.95
N ARG A 82 4.12 -22.04 2.99
CA ARG A 82 3.45 -22.04 4.29
C ARG A 82 3.11 -20.61 4.72
N SER A 83 2.06 -20.46 5.54
CA SER A 83 1.71 -19.19 6.15
C SER A 83 2.71 -18.79 7.25
N GLY A 84 3.00 -17.48 7.38
CA GLY A 84 4.00 -16.93 8.28
C GLY A 84 5.28 -16.44 7.59
N GLY A 85 5.32 -16.42 6.26
CA GLY A 85 6.33 -15.71 5.44
C GLY A 85 7.78 -15.83 5.92
N ASP A 86 8.38 -14.69 6.21
CA ASP A 86 9.76 -14.53 6.66
C ASP A 86 10.11 -15.36 7.91
N TYR A 87 9.18 -15.51 8.86
CA TYR A 87 9.37 -16.38 10.02
C TYR A 87 9.72 -17.82 9.61
N VAL A 88 8.97 -18.34 8.64
CA VAL A 88 9.14 -19.71 8.16
C VAL A 88 10.47 -19.88 7.43
N TYR A 89 10.81 -18.92 6.57
CA TYR A 89 12.01 -19.02 5.72
C TYR A 89 13.28 -18.84 6.53
N VAL A 90 13.36 -17.75 7.28
CA VAL A 90 14.55 -17.39 8.04
C VAL A 90 14.85 -18.40 9.15
N SER A 91 13.81 -18.84 9.88
CA SER A 91 13.99 -19.81 10.98
C SER A 91 14.58 -21.14 10.49
N ARG A 92 14.25 -21.57 9.25
CA ARG A 92 14.73 -22.82 8.67
C ARG A 92 16.09 -22.72 8.03
N ILE A 93 16.47 -21.55 7.52
CA ILE A 93 17.73 -21.35 6.79
C ILE A 93 18.81 -20.81 7.74
N LEU A 94 18.50 -19.79 8.53
CA LEU A 94 19.46 -19.10 9.41
C LEU A 94 19.31 -19.49 10.88
N GLY A 95 18.22 -20.13 11.26
CA GLY A 95 17.95 -20.58 12.61
C GLY A 95 16.87 -19.76 13.33
N PRO A 96 16.33 -20.29 14.45
CA PRO A 96 15.13 -19.77 15.10
C PRO A 96 15.33 -18.35 15.69
N ARG A 97 16.51 -18.01 16.16
CA ARG A 97 16.78 -16.67 16.71
C ARG A 97 16.62 -15.58 15.65
N LEU A 98 17.31 -15.73 14.51
CA LEU A 98 17.20 -14.77 13.42
C LEU A 98 15.80 -14.79 12.79
N GLY A 99 15.15 -15.97 12.70
CA GLY A 99 13.76 -16.09 12.24
C GLY A 99 12.80 -15.28 13.11
N MET A 100 12.94 -15.36 14.43
CA MET A 100 12.10 -14.59 15.34
C MET A 100 12.42 -13.09 15.28
N THR A 101 13.68 -12.69 15.22
CA THR A 101 14.09 -11.28 15.10
C THR A 101 13.50 -10.66 13.83
N SER A 102 13.68 -11.31 12.66
CA SER A 102 13.14 -10.84 11.38
C SER A 102 11.63 -10.65 11.47
N SER A 103 10.94 -11.71 11.83
CA SER A 103 9.49 -11.74 11.79
C SER A 103 8.84 -10.85 12.85
N TRP A 104 9.41 -10.79 14.05
CA TRP A 104 8.87 -9.95 15.13
C TRP A 104 9.00 -8.47 14.81
N THR A 105 10.14 -8.06 14.25
CA THR A 105 10.35 -6.68 13.79
C THR A 105 9.30 -6.27 12.77
N ASN A 106 9.04 -7.13 11.79
CA ASN A 106 8.04 -6.90 10.75
C ASN A 106 6.61 -6.92 11.32
N THR A 107 6.32 -7.84 12.23
CA THR A 107 4.99 -7.97 12.85
C THR A 107 4.66 -6.77 13.74
N ILE A 108 5.60 -6.26 14.51
CA ILE A 108 5.42 -5.03 15.30
C ILE A 108 5.14 -3.85 14.38
N TRP A 109 5.87 -3.74 13.28
CA TRP A 109 5.62 -2.68 12.31
C TRP A 109 4.18 -2.75 11.76
N TRP A 110 3.68 -3.95 11.43
CA TRP A 110 2.30 -4.11 10.99
C TRP A 110 1.27 -3.74 12.07
N PHE A 111 1.58 -3.91 13.34
CA PHE A 111 0.70 -3.44 14.42
C PHE A 111 0.68 -1.92 14.53
N ILE A 112 1.86 -1.29 14.55
CA ILE A 112 2.01 0.16 14.68
C ILE A 112 1.44 0.85 13.43
N TYR A 113 1.78 0.35 12.26
CA TYR A 113 1.35 0.94 10.99
C TYR A 113 -0.03 0.46 10.53
N GLY A 114 -0.60 -0.58 11.14
CA GLY A 114 -1.88 -1.18 10.72
C GLY A 114 -3.08 -0.24 10.84
N GLY A 115 -3.02 0.78 11.72
CA GLY A 115 -4.04 1.81 11.82
C GLY A 115 -3.94 2.90 10.75
N VAL A 116 -2.75 3.18 10.24
CA VAL A 116 -2.49 4.29 9.31
C VAL A 116 -3.27 4.16 7.99
N PRO A 117 -3.25 3.02 7.27
CA PRO A 117 -4.01 2.88 6.03
C PRO A 117 -5.52 2.94 6.25
N SER A 118 -6.02 2.62 7.43
CA SER A 118 -7.45 2.80 7.73
C SER A 118 -7.84 4.28 7.80
N ALA A 119 -6.93 5.14 8.29
CA ALA A 119 -7.11 6.58 8.25
C ALA A 119 -7.07 7.14 6.81
N PHE A 120 -6.31 6.52 5.91
CA PHE A 120 -6.21 6.94 4.53
C PHE A 120 -7.54 6.83 3.77
N LEU A 121 -8.39 5.86 4.12
CA LEU A 121 -9.75 5.80 3.56
C LEU A 121 -10.51 7.11 3.79
N ALA A 122 -10.43 7.67 4.98
CA ALA A 122 -11.10 8.92 5.31
C ALA A 122 -10.39 10.13 4.67
N ARG A 123 -9.07 10.25 4.90
CA ARG A 123 -8.28 11.43 4.55
C ARG A 123 -8.00 11.58 3.06
N TYR A 124 -7.72 10.49 2.36
CA TYR A 124 -7.31 10.50 0.95
C TYR A 124 -8.37 9.89 0.01
N GLY A 125 -9.28 9.07 0.54
CA GLY A 125 -10.37 8.48 -0.23
C GLY A 125 -11.64 9.31 -0.17
N LEU A 126 -12.39 9.18 0.93
CA LEU A 126 -13.74 9.75 1.06
C LEU A 126 -13.73 11.29 1.18
N GLY A 127 -12.82 11.86 1.94
CA GLY A 127 -12.72 13.32 2.08
C GLY A 127 -12.57 14.03 0.72
N PRO A 128 -11.52 13.72 -0.07
CA PRO A 128 -11.34 14.29 -1.41
C PRO A 128 -12.48 13.99 -2.39
N LEU A 129 -13.05 12.76 -2.34
CA LEU A 129 -14.21 12.41 -3.17
C LEU A 129 -15.38 13.37 -2.95
N PHE A 130 -15.83 13.49 -1.69
CA PHE A 130 -16.99 14.32 -1.37
C PHE A 130 -16.70 15.80 -1.60
N ARG A 131 -15.50 16.26 -1.27
CA ARG A 131 -15.13 17.66 -1.47
C ARG A 131 -15.03 18.04 -2.95
N SER A 132 -14.35 17.25 -3.79
CA SER A 132 -14.24 17.54 -5.23
C SER A 132 -15.60 17.53 -5.92
N VAL A 133 -16.43 16.53 -5.63
CA VAL A 133 -17.79 16.50 -6.16
C VAL A 133 -18.61 17.70 -5.67
N GLY A 134 -18.48 18.05 -4.38
CA GLY A 134 -19.17 19.21 -3.79
C GLY A 134 -18.78 20.52 -4.44
N LEU A 135 -17.49 20.79 -4.62
CA LEU A 135 -16.99 22.00 -5.26
C LEU A 135 -17.40 22.09 -6.73
N ILE A 136 -17.29 20.98 -7.50
CA ILE A 136 -17.63 20.94 -8.92
C ILE A 136 -19.13 21.12 -9.14
N THR A 137 -19.98 20.58 -8.26
CA THR A 137 -21.44 20.66 -8.39
C THR A 137 -22.06 21.84 -7.65
N GLY A 138 -21.28 22.64 -6.91
CA GLY A 138 -21.77 23.72 -6.05
C GLY A 138 -22.55 23.23 -4.83
N ASN A 139 -22.37 21.97 -4.39
CA ASN A 139 -23.09 21.38 -3.27
C ASN A 139 -22.30 21.47 -1.96
N ASN A 140 -22.56 22.50 -1.16
CA ASN A 140 -21.89 22.74 0.10
C ASN A 140 -22.05 21.59 1.12
N SER A 141 -23.15 20.83 1.08
CA SER A 141 -23.32 19.68 1.97
C SER A 141 -22.29 18.60 1.68
N PHE A 142 -21.95 18.37 0.42
CA PHE A 142 -20.89 17.42 0.06
C PHE A 142 -19.52 17.92 0.50
N VAL A 143 -19.24 19.22 0.37
CA VAL A 143 -17.99 19.84 0.87
C VAL A 143 -17.87 19.59 2.37
N SER A 144 -18.90 19.92 3.17
CA SER A 144 -18.90 19.71 4.62
C SER A 144 -18.76 18.24 5.03
N ILE A 145 -19.36 17.31 4.28
CA ILE A 145 -19.15 15.86 4.49
C ILE A 145 -17.69 15.49 4.22
N GLY A 146 -17.09 16.00 3.15
CA GLY A 146 -15.68 15.78 2.83
C GLY A 146 -14.75 16.29 3.94
N GLU A 147 -15.02 17.49 4.47
CA GLU A 147 -14.28 18.08 5.59
C GLU A 147 -14.43 17.26 6.87
N TRP A 148 -15.63 16.72 7.14
CA TRP A 148 -15.84 15.86 8.30
C TRP A 148 -14.98 14.61 8.27
N PHE A 149 -14.81 13.95 7.12
CA PHE A 149 -13.99 12.74 7.00
C PHE A 149 -12.54 12.97 7.39
N VAL A 150 -12.00 14.17 7.17
CA VAL A 150 -10.60 14.50 7.50
C VAL A 150 -10.39 14.96 8.93
N THR A 151 -11.48 15.18 9.70
CA THR A 151 -11.36 15.43 11.15
C THR A 151 -10.86 14.19 11.88
N PRO A 152 -10.24 14.33 13.08
CA PRO A 152 -9.84 13.20 13.90
C PRO A 152 -11.01 12.22 14.16
N THR A 153 -12.19 12.75 14.51
CA THR A 153 -13.40 11.96 14.77
C THR A 153 -13.86 11.20 13.51
N GLY A 154 -13.98 11.87 12.37
CA GLY A 154 -14.37 11.25 11.10
C GLY A 154 -13.38 10.18 10.67
N THR A 155 -12.08 10.44 10.83
CA THR A 155 -11.00 9.48 10.56
C THR A 155 -11.09 8.24 11.45
N ILE A 156 -11.28 8.40 12.78
CA ILE A 156 -11.38 7.28 13.73
C ILE A 156 -12.62 6.43 13.47
N ILE A 157 -13.77 7.05 13.25
CA ILE A 157 -15.02 6.34 12.98
C ILE A 157 -14.90 5.54 11.67
N THR A 158 -14.49 6.20 10.60
CA THR A 158 -14.38 5.57 9.26
C THR A 158 -13.35 4.45 9.25
N GLY A 159 -12.15 4.72 9.77
CA GLY A 159 -11.09 3.71 9.83
C GLY A 159 -11.44 2.55 10.77
N GLY A 160 -12.09 2.84 11.89
CA GLY A 160 -12.56 1.82 12.84
C GLY A 160 -13.62 0.89 12.23
N LEU A 161 -14.58 1.45 11.48
CA LEU A 161 -15.57 0.66 10.74
C LEU A 161 -14.90 -0.22 9.67
N LEU A 162 -13.90 0.30 8.95
CA LEU A 162 -13.15 -0.47 7.97
C LEU A 162 -12.38 -1.62 8.62
N ILE A 163 -11.67 -1.38 9.72
CA ILE A 163 -10.95 -2.42 10.47
C ILE A 163 -11.93 -3.51 10.93
N GLY A 164 -13.06 -3.11 11.54
CA GLY A 164 -14.08 -4.04 11.98
C GLY A 164 -14.67 -4.89 10.86
N ALA A 165 -14.97 -4.26 9.72
CA ALA A 165 -15.47 -4.95 8.52
C ALA A 165 -14.45 -5.97 7.97
N LEU A 166 -13.17 -5.61 7.90
CA LEU A 166 -12.11 -6.50 7.43
C LEU A 166 -11.90 -7.69 8.38
N VAL A 167 -11.84 -7.45 9.69
CA VAL A 167 -11.74 -8.52 10.70
C VAL A 167 -12.92 -9.47 10.56
N LEU A 168 -14.14 -8.96 10.38
CA LEU A 168 -15.32 -9.78 10.16
C LEU A 168 -15.22 -10.61 8.87
N ILE A 169 -14.88 -9.97 7.73
CA ILE A 169 -14.76 -10.65 6.43
C ILE A 169 -13.71 -11.76 6.51
N PHE A 170 -12.54 -11.49 7.10
CA PHE A 170 -11.47 -12.49 7.26
C PHE A 170 -11.85 -13.61 8.21
N SER A 171 -12.65 -13.32 9.25
CA SER A 171 -13.15 -14.32 10.19
C SER A 171 -14.17 -15.26 9.54
N LEU A 172 -14.85 -14.82 8.48
CA LEU A 172 -15.81 -15.63 7.69
C LEU A 172 -15.15 -16.45 6.57
N GLY A 173 -13.83 -16.33 6.38
CA GLY A 173 -13.06 -17.09 5.39
C GLY A 173 -12.47 -16.23 4.28
N LEU A 174 -11.29 -16.65 3.80
CA LEU A 174 -10.52 -15.88 2.82
C LEU A 174 -11.16 -15.85 1.42
N GLY A 175 -11.90 -16.89 1.05
CA GLY A 175 -12.56 -16.95 -0.25
C GLY A 175 -13.57 -15.82 -0.49
N SER A 176 -14.28 -15.38 0.55
CA SER A 176 -15.17 -14.24 0.51
C SER A 176 -14.41 -12.94 0.29
N TYR A 177 -13.30 -12.77 1.01
CA TYR A 177 -12.42 -11.61 0.82
C TYR A 177 -11.88 -11.53 -0.61
N PHE A 178 -11.35 -12.60 -1.17
CA PHE A 178 -10.80 -12.57 -2.54
C PHE A 178 -11.84 -12.23 -3.60
N ARG A 179 -13.09 -12.63 -3.43
CA ARG A 179 -14.17 -12.23 -4.34
C ARG A 179 -14.43 -10.72 -4.26
N ILE A 180 -14.55 -10.18 -3.06
CA ILE A 180 -14.73 -8.74 -2.83
C ILE A 180 -13.53 -7.97 -3.39
N GLN A 181 -12.31 -8.37 -3.04
CA GLN A 181 -11.07 -7.77 -3.51
C GLN A 181 -11.01 -7.67 -5.04
N ASN A 182 -11.35 -8.76 -5.75
CA ASN A 182 -11.26 -8.77 -7.20
C ASN A 182 -12.26 -7.79 -7.85
N VAL A 183 -13.47 -7.66 -7.29
CA VAL A 183 -14.46 -6.67 -7.76
C VAL A 183 -13.98 -5.25 -7.49
N LEU A 184 -13.53 -4.97 -6.27
CA LEU A 184 -13.05 -3.65 -5.89
C LEU A 184 -11.81 -3.24 -6.70
N PHE A 185 -10.90 -4.18 -6.97
CA PHE A 185 -9.76 -3.97 -7.84
C PHE A 185 -10.18 -3.60 -9.27
N ALA A 186 -11.19 -4.27 -9.83
CA ALA A 186 -11.69 -3.91 -11.16
C ALA A 186 -12.25 -2.48 -11.18
N ILE A 187 -12.99 -2.06 -10.14
CA ILE A 187 -13.50 -0.68 -10.01
C ILE A 187 -12.33 0.30 -9.89
N ALA A 188 -11.32 -0.01 -9.07
CA ALA A 188 -10.13 0.81 -8.90
C ALA A 188 -9.35 0.99 -10.21
N MET A 189 -9.17 -0.09 -10.98
CA MET A 189 -8.51 -0.04 -12.30
C MET A 189 -9.33 0.74 -13.33
N LEU A 190 -10.65 0.61 -13.32
CA LEU A 190 -11.54 1.45 -14.17
C LEU A 190 -11.37 2.94 -13.81
N GLY A 191 -11.26 3.28 -12.52
CA GLY A 191 -10.95 4.64 -12.08
C GLY A 191 -9.65 5.17 -12.67
N LEU A 192 -8.57 4.37 -12.67
CA LEU A 192 -7.29 4.75 -13.31
C LEU A 192 -7.43 4.85 -14.84
N GLY A 193 -8.27 4.02 -15.46
CA GLY A 193 -8.60 4.14 -16.89
C GLY A 193 -9.28 5.48 -17.19
N VAL A 194 -10.23 5.91 -16.35
CA VAL A 194 -10.89 7.23 -16.50
C VAL A 194 -9.87 8.37 -16.29
N VAL A 195 -8.92 8.24 -15.32
CA VAL A 195 -7.79 9.19 -15.17
C VAL A 195 -7.06 9.35 -16.50
N ALA A 196 -6.68 8.24 -17.15
CA ALA A 196 -5.97 8.30 -18.44
C ALA A 196 -6.78 9.02 -19.51
N VAL A 197 -8.07 8.70 -19.64
CA VAL A 197 -8.95 9.33 -20.64
C VAL A 197 -9.07 10.85 -20.40
N VAL A 198 -9.26 11.28 -19.15
CA VAL A 198 -9.36 12.71 -18.80
C VAL A 198 -8.05 13.43 -19.10
N LEU A 199 -6.91 12.81 -18.78
CA LEU A 199 -5.59 13.40 -19.06
C LEU A 199 -5.31 13.52 -20.55
N LEU A 200 -5.70 12.52 -21.35
CA LEU A 200 -5.53 12.55 -22.83
C LEU A 200 -6.42 13.59 -23.50
N ALA A 201 -7.58 13.89 -22.94
CA ALA A 201 -8.54 14.87 -23.47
C ALA A 201 -8.33 16.30 -22.93
N GLY A 202 -7.68 16.44 -21.78
CA GLY A 202 -7.50 17.69 -21.07
C GLY A 202 -6.25 18.48 -21.48
N SER A 203 -6.17 19.69 -20.99
CA SER A 203 -5.00 20.58 -21.18
C SER A 203 -4.72 21.38 -19.90
N GLY A 204 -3.50 21.87 -19.74
CA GLY A 204 -3.14 22.76 -18.61
C GLY A 204 -4.02 24.01 -18.55
N ALA A 205 -4.37 24.57 -19.69
CA ALA A 205 -5.27 25.74 -19.74
C ALA A 205 -6.68 25.41 -19.23
N SER A 206 -7.24 24.26 -19.61
CA SER A 206 -8.55 23.82 -19.10
C SER A 206 -8.50 23.52 -17.61
N PHE A 207 -7.39 22.95 -17.10
CA PHE A 207 -7.19 22.77 -15.67
C PHE A 207 -7.21 24.10 -14.92
N VAL A 208 -6.41 25.10 -15.33
CA VAL A 208 -6.33 26.40 -14.68
C VAL A 208 -7.70 27.08 -14.66
N THR A 209 -8.42 27.08 -15.78
CA THR A 209 -9.75 27.67 -15.89
C THR A 209 -10.73 27.02 -14.92
N ASN A 210 -10.81 25.70 -14.91
CA ASN A 210 -11.73 24.96 -14.04
C ASN A 210 -11.32 25.07 -12.58
N PHE A 211 -10.04 24.94 -12.28
CA PHE A 211 -9.51 25.06 -10.92
C PHE A 211 -9.84 26.42 -10.31
N ASN A 212 -9.59 27.50 -11.04
CA ASN A 212 -9.94 28.84 -10.60
C ASN A 212 -11.45 28.99 -10.36
N HIS A 213 -12.27 28.48 -11.30
CA HIS A 213 -13.74 28.53 -11.18
C HIS A 213 -14.26 27.83 -9.92
N PHE A 214 -13.77 26.61 -9.63
CA PHE A 214 -14.27 25.83 -8.49
C PHE A 214 -13.71 26.28 -7.15
N TRP A 215 -12.50 26.84 -7.12
CA TRP A 215 -11.85 27.27 -5.90
C TRP A 215 -12.07 28.77 -5.54
N GLN A 216 -12.46 29.58 -6.50
CA GLN A 216 -12.75 31.01 -6.23
C GLN A 216 -13.76 31.22 -5.10
N PRO A 217 -14.89 30.49 -4.99
CA PRO A 217 -15.83 30.66 -3.89
C PRO A 217 -15.24 30.35 -2.50
N VAL A 218 -14.24 29.51 -2.43
CA VAL A 218 -13.58 29.09 -1.18
C VAL A 218 -12.46 30.03 -0.79
N THR A 219 -11.61 30.41 -1.77
CA THR A 219 -10.39 31.18 -1.52
C THR A 219 -10.61 32.68 -1.63
N GLY A 220 -11.68 33.13 -2.31
CA GLY A 220 -11.90 34.51 -2.68
C GLY A 220 -10.95 35.07 -3.74
N GLN A 221 -10.06 34.22 -4.30
CA GLN A 221 -9.06 34.62 -5.30
C GLN A 221 -9.60 34.38 -6.71
N ALA A 222 -9.60 35.40 -7.57
CA ALA A 222 -10.03 35.26 -8.96
C ALA A 222 -9.11 34.29 -9.76
N ASP A 223 -7.80 34.34 -9.46
CA ASP A 223 -6.80 33.38 -10.00
C ASP A 223 -6.18 32.59 -8.86
N THR A 224 -6.92 31.62 -8.38
CA THR A 224 -6.47 30.71 -7.30
C THR A 224 -5.23 29.94 -7.68
N HIS A 225 -5.10 29.50 -8.94
CA HIS A 225 -3.93 28.77 -9.40
C HIS A 225 -2.65 29.62 -9.29
N ALA A 226 -2.68 30.84 -9.79
CA ALA A 226 -1.54 31.77 -9.68
C ALA A 226 -1.24 32.11 -8.21
N ALA A 227 -2.27 32.27 -7.35
CA ALA A 227 -2.08 32.48 -5.94
C ALA A 227 -1.39 31.31 -5.23
N VAL A 228 -1.76 30.06 -5.54
CA VAL A 228 -1.11 28.85 -5.01
C VAL A 228 0.35 28.77 -5.45
N VAL A 229 0.64 28.97 -6.74
CA VAL A 229 2.00 28.96 -7.27
C VAL A 229 2.84 30.05 -6.61
N LYS A 230 2.29 31.27 -6.47
CA LYS A 230 2.97 32.37 -5.81
C LYS A 230 3.24 32.07 -4.33
N ALA A 231 2.25 31.60 -3.58
CA ALA A 231 2.41 31.28 -2.16
C ALA A 231 3.46 30.17 -1.96
N ALA A 232 3.45 29.15 -2.80
CA ALA A 232 4.46 28.10 -2.76
C ALA A 232 5.87 28.66 -3.02
N THR A 233 6.03 29.51 -4.05
CA THR A 233 7.31 30.13 -4.38
C THR A 233 7.82 31.05 -3.27
N ASP A 234 6.93 31.89 -2.72
CA ASP A 234 7.26 32.75 -1.58
C ASP A 234 7.62 31.94 -0.33
N GLY A 235 7.04 30.73 -0.18
CA GLY A 235 7.31 29.77 0.89
C GLY A 235 8.54 28.90 0.70
N GLY A 236 9.29 29.08 -0.39
CA GLY A 236 10.54 28.37 -0.64
C GLY A 236 10.48 27.28 -1.70
N PHE A 237 9.31 27.02 -2.32
CA PHE A 237 9.26 26.16 -3.50
C PHE A 237 10.01 26.80 -4.65
N ALA A 238 10.91 26.05 -5.26
CA ALA A 238 11.69 26.51 -6.43
C ALA A 238 11.77 25.37 -7.45
N GLU A 239 11.56 25.72 -8.71
CA GLU A 239 11.93 24.81 -9.81
C GLU A 239 13.45 24.75 -9.94
N ALA A 240 13.96 23.55 -10.26
CA ALA A 240 15.37 23.35 -10.54
C ALA A 240 15.54 22.59 -11.86
N PRO A 241 16.67 22.77 -12.56
CA PRO A 241 17.04 21.94 -13.69
C PRO A 241 17.17 20.48 -13.24
N GLY A 242 17.02 19.55 -14.20
CA GLY A 242 17.08 18.11 -13.93
C GLY A 242 18.34 17.70 -13.16
N ASP A 243 18.15 17.01 -12.05
CA ASP A 243 19.22 16.54 -11.17
C ASP A 243 19.01 15.05 -10.84
N PHE A 244 20.03 14.25 -11.13
CA PHE A 244 20.00 12.82 -10.86
C PHE A 244 19.97 12.51 -9.37
N TYR A 245 20.62 13.29 -8.52
CA TYR A 245 20.58 13.11 -7.07
C TYR A 245 19.14 13.21 -6.53
N TRP A 246 18.40 14.23 -6.95
CA TRP A 246 17.01 14.42 -6.58
C TRP A 246 16.06 13.35 -7.16
N THR A 247 16.45 12.67 -8.24
CA THR A 247 15.77 11.48 -8.75
C THR A 247 15.99 10.25 -7.86
N LEU A 248 17.11 10.18 -7.13
CA LEU A 248 17.41 9.04 -6.25
C LEU A 248 16.65 9.09 -4.92
N ILE A 249 16.42 10.27 -4.36
CA ILE A 249 15.82 10.42 -3.03
C ILE A 249 14.40 9.82 -2.96
N PRO A 250 13.48 10.09 -3.91
CA PRO A 250 12.13 9.55 -3.90
C PRO A 250 12.07 8.02 -4.01
N ILE A 251 13.14 7.37 -4.46
CA ILE A 251 13.22 5.91 -4.51
C ILE A 251 12.89 5.29 -3.14
N THR A 252 13.23 5.94 -2.04
CA THR A 252 12.94 5.45 -0.69
C THR A 252 11.45 5.27 -0.47
N TRP A 253 10.62 6.21 -0.91
CA TRP A 253 9.16 6.15 -0.82
C TRP A 253 8.58 5.13 -1.79
N ILE A 254 9.06 5.13 -3.03
CA ILE A 254 8.59 4.18 -4.05
C ILE A 254 8.98 2.75 -3.66
N TYR A 255 10.19 2.55 -3.13
CA TYR A 255 10.64 1.25 -2.63
C TYR A 255 9.77 0.76 -1.48
N LEU A 256 9.40 1.65 -0.54
CA LEU A 256 8.50 1.34 0.57
C LEU A 256 7.17 0.74 0.07
N GLU A 257 6.62 1.30 -1.01
CA GLU A 257 5.40 0.80 -1.61
C GLU A 257 5.63 -0.53 -2.34
N LEU A 258 6.62 -0.55 -3.22
CA LEU A 258 6.87 -1.67 -4.10
C LEU A 258 7.31 -2.93 -3.35
N VAL A 259 8.04 -2.80 -2.25
CA VAL A 259 8.57 -3.95 -1.51
C VAL A 259 7.47 -4.85 -0.95
N PHE A 260 6.26 -4.35 -0.79
CA PHE A 260 5.10 -5.13 -0.34
C PHE A 260 4.47 -6.03 -1.40
N ASN A 261 4.98 -6.04 -2.64
CA ASN A 261 4.58 -7.00 -3.69
C ASN A 261 4.71 -8.46 -3.26
N GLN A 262 5.46 -8.76 -2.20
CA GLN A 262 5.69 -10.10 -1.64
C GLN A 262 4.64 -10.51 -0.59
N SER A 263 3.57 -9.75 -0.38
CA SER A 263 2.59 -9.97 0.69
C SER A 263 1.98 -11.38 0.69
N SER A 264 1.77 -11.98 -0.49
CA SER A 264 1.25 -13.35 -0.59
C SER A 264 2.18 -14.43 0.02
N ALA A 265 3.45 -14.11 0.32
CA ALA A 265 4.36 -15.01 1.03
C ALA A 265 3.82 -15.38 2.43
N TYR A 266 3.13 -14.45 3.09
CA TYR A 266 2.59 -14.64 4.44
C TYR A 266 1.33 -15.50 4.49
N ILE A 267 0.60 -15.57 3.38
CA ILE A 267 -0.57 -16.43 3.20
C ILE A 267 -0.27 -17.66 2.33
N GLY A 268 1.01 -18.08 2.22
CA GLY A 268 1.46 -19.15 1.33
C GLY A 268 0.73 -20.48 1.53
N GLY A 269 0.27 -20.79 2.74
CA GLY A 269 -0.55 -21.98 3.05
C GLY A 269 -1.97 -21.92 2.46
N GLU A 270 -2.46 -20.74 2.06
CA GLU A 270 -3.81 -20.49 1.54
C GLU A 270 -3.81 -20.25 0.02
N VAL A 271 -2.64 -20.28 -0.63
CA VAL A 271 -2.48 -20.11 -2.08
C VAL A 271 -2.55 -21.47 -2.78
N LYS A 272 -3.40 -21.59 -3.81
CA LYS A 272 -3.47 -22.76 -4.68
C LYS A 272 -2.21 -22.85 -5.53
N ARG A 273 -1.65 -24.05 -5.69
CA ARG A 273 -0.40 -24.26 -6.46
C ARG A 273 0.69 -23.23 -6.12
N ALA A 274 0.87 -23.00 -4.82
CA ALA A 274 1.70 -21.92 -4.28
C ALA A 274 3.12 -21.89 -4.88
N SER A 275 3.75 -23.04 -5.06
CA SER A 275 5.10 -23.16 -5.64
C SER A 275 5.24 -22.55 -7.03
N ARG A 276 4.18 -22.54 -7.84
CA ARG A 276 4.20 -21.91 -9.16
C ARG A 276 3.69 -20.47 -9.13
N ILE A 277 2.57 -20.22 -8.42
CA ILE A 277 1.92 -18.91 -8.41
C ILE A 277 2.80 -17.87 -7.70
N GLN A 278 3.39 -18.22 -6.55
CA GLN A 278 4.24 -17.31 -5.78
C GLN A 278 5.44 -16.82 -6.59
N LEU A 279 6.06 -17.71 -7.38
CA LEU A 279 7.26 -17.38 -8.14
C LEU A 279 7.06 -16.22 -9.12
N TRP A 280 5.87 -16.11 -9.72
CA TRP A 280 5.59 -15.10 -10.75
C TRP A 280 4.73 -13.95 -10.28
N SER A 281 3.81 -14.18 -9.33
CA SER A 281 2.86 -13.14 -8.91
C SER A 281 3.53 -11.94 -8.23
N MET A 282 4.62 -12.17 -7.49
CA MET A 282 5.32 -11.10 -6.79
C MET A 282 6.05 -10.15 -7.77
N PRO A 283 7.01 -10.61 -8.60
CA PRO A 283 7.69 -9.69 -9.51
C PRO A 283 6.74 -9.08 -10.56
N ILE A 284 5.74 -9.82 -11.05
CA ILE A 284 4.75 -9.28 -11.99
C ILE A 284 3.94 -8.15 -11.32
N ALA A 285 3.58 -8.29 -10.03
CA ALA A 285 2.88 -7.23 -9.32
C ALA A 285 3.67 -5.94 -9.30
N ALA A 286 4.98 -5.99 -9.00
CA ALA A 286 5.84 -4.81 -9.03
C ALA A 286 5.94 -4.19 -10.43
N ILE A 287 6.17 -5.01 -11.47
CA ILE A 287 6.31 -4.55 -12.86
C ILE A 287 5.02 -3.88 -13.35
N VAL A 288 3.85 -4.51 -13.13
CA VAL A 288 2.56 -3.95 -13.54
C VAL A 288 2.26 -2.65 -12.81
N SER A 289 2.52 -2.60 -11.49
CA SER A 289 2.29 -1.41 -10.70
C SER A 289 3.12 -0.22 -11.19
N VAL A 290 4.42 -0.44 -11.45
CA VAL A 290 5.29 0.62 -11.98
C VAL A 290 4.90 1.01 -13.41
N ALA A 291 4.55 0.06 -14.27
CA ALA A 291 4.14 0.39 -15.64
C ALA A 291 2.91 1.31 -15.66
N VAL A 292 1.90 1.02 -14.84
CA VAL A 292 0.71 1.88 -14.73
C VAL A 292 1.07 3.25 -14.15
N ALA A 293 1.88 3.28 -13.07
CA ALA A 293 2.28 4.52 -12.44
C ALA A 293 3.08 5.43 -13.39
N VAL A 294 4.04 4.86 -14.13
CA VAL A 294 4.84 5.59 -15.13
C VAL A 294 3.96 6.21 -16.22
N ILE A 295 3.04 5.43 -16.79
CA ILE A 295 2.16 5.92 -17.86
C ILE A 295 1.29 7.07 -17.35
N LEU A 296 0.61 6.89 -16.22
CA LEU A 296 -0.32 7.89 -15.70
C LEU A 296 0.41 9.14 -15.17
N THR A 297 1.57 8.98 -14.54
CA THR A 297 2.38 10.11 -14.07
C THR A 297 2.94 10.90 -15.24
N ALA A 298 3.39 10.24 -16.32
CA ALA A 298 3.85 10.92 -17.53
C ALA A 298 2.73 11.75 -18.19
N LEU A 299 1.52 11.19 -18.28
CA LEU A 299 0.36 11.93 -18.79
C LEU A 299 0.02 13.13 -17.91
N LEU A 300 -0.02 12.93 -16.59
CA LEU A 300 -0.34 14.00 -15.63
C LEU A 300 0.69 15.14 -15.69
N GLN A 301 1.98 14.79 -15.68
CA GLN A 301 3.07 15.75 -15.78
C GLN A 301 3.04 16.49 -17.12
N GLY A 302 2.72 15.78 -18.22
CA GLY A 302 2.61 16.37 -19.55
C GLY A 302 1.47 17.41 -19.65
N VAL A 303 0.38 17.21 -18.92
CA VAL A 303 -0.78 18.12 -18.92
C VAL A 303 -0.59 19.32 -17.98
N LEU A 304 -0.11 19.06 -16.75
CA LEU A 304 -0.09 20.08 -15.68
C LEU A 304 1.28 20.76 -15.49
N GLY A 305 2.36 20.08 -15.88
CA GLY A 305 3.72 20.51 -15.59
C GLY A 305 4.14 20.29 -14.12
N THR A 306 5.46 20.36 -13.91
CA THR A 306 6.07 20.19 -12.58
C THR A 306 5.78 21.34 -11.62
N THR A 307 5.71 22.58 -12.14
CA THR A 307 5.38 23.78 -11.35
C THR A 307 4.03 23.64 -10.64
N THR A 308 2.99 23.31 -11.39
CA THR A 308 1.63 23.14 -10.84
C THR A 308 1.59 22.02 -9.81
N LEU A 309 2.17 20.85 -10.16
CA LEU A 309 2.19 19.70 -9.25
C LEU A 309 3.00 19.98 -7.97
N GLY A 310 4.15 20.64 -8.11
CA GLY A 310 4.99 21.04 -6.99
C GLY A 310 4.31 22.07 -6.08
N ALA A 311 3.68 23.08 -6.64
CA ALA A 311 2.97 24.10 -5.88
C ALA A 311 1.77 23.51 -5.12
N LEU A 312 0.97 22.64 -5.74
CA LEU A 312 -0.13 21.92 -5.07
C LEU A 312 0.36 20.97 -3.97
N GLY A 313 1.51 20.35 -4.16
CA GLY A 313 2.13 19.50 -3.14
C GLY A 313 2.72 20.29 -1.98
N TRP A 314 3.20 21.52 -2.25
CA TRP A 314 3.80 22.41 -1.25
C TRP A 314 2.78 23.17 -0.39
N ASP A 315 1.62 23.53 -0.97
CA ASP A 315 0.60 24.38 -0.31
C ASP A 315 0.22 23.94 1.11
N PRO A 316 -0.03 22.65 1.42
CA PRO A 316 -0.39 22.21 2.77
C PRO A 316 0.68 22.46 3.85
N TYR A 317 1.93 22.63 3.43
CA TYR A 317 3.06 22.85 4.34
C TYR A 317 3.33 24.31 4.64
N LEU A 318 2.57 25.22 4.01
CA LEU A 318 2.65 26.67 4.24
C LEU A 318 1.94 27.15 5.51
N ALA A 319 1.33 26.26 6.28
CA ALA A 319 0.55 26.59 7.47
C ALA A 319 -0.46 27.71 7.19
N ASP A 320 -0.36 28.84 7.90
CA ASP A 320 -1.29 29.98 7.74
C ASP A 320 -1.23 30.62 6.34
N ALA A 321 -0.11 30.49 5.62
CA ALA A 321 0.06 31.03 4.27
C ALA A 321 -0.53 30.11 3.17
N SER A 322 -1.03 28.91 3.52
CA SER A 322 -1.72 28.02 2.57
C SER A 322 -2.93 28.72 1.97
N VAL A 323 -3.03 28.70 0.64
CA VAL A 323 -4.14 29.29 -0.11
C VAL A 323 -5.37 28.38 -0.06
N LEU A 324 -5.16 27.07 -0.19
CA LEU A 324 -6.25 26.09 -0.25
C LEU A 324 -6.74 25.68 1.15
N LYS A 325 -5.94 25.96 2.19
CA LYS A 325 -6.21 25.62 3.60
C LYS A 325 -6.61 24.16 3.81
N GLN A 326 -5.96 23.27 3.04
CA GLN A 326 -6.19 21.83 3.13
C GLN A 326 -5.20 21.20 4.10
N PRO A 327 -5.62 20.27 4.97
CA PRO A 327 -4.72 19.61 5.92
C PRO A 327 -3.86 18.51 5.28
N TYR A 328 -3.93 18.34 3.96
CA TYR A 328 -3.18 17.32 3.20
C TYR A 328 -2.98 17.78 1.75
N ALA A 329 -1.94 17.26 1.10
CA ALA A 329 -1.72 17.52 -0.30
C ALA A 329 -2.81 16.83 -1.16
N MET A 330 -3.26 17.52 -2.20
CA MET A 330 -4.39 17.12 -3.05
C MET A 330 -4.07 15.81 -3.78
N PRO A 331 -4.85 14.72 -3.61
CA PRO A 331 -4.65 13.49 -4.38
C PRO A 331 -4.75 13.75 -5.89
N PHE A 332 -3.96 13.04 -6.69
CA PHE A 332 -3.96 13.23 -8.14
C PHE A 332 -5.34 13.03 -8.79
N THR A 333 -6.18 12.18 -8.22
CA THR A 333 -7.56 11.97 -8.71
C THR A 333 -8.45 13.18 -8.45
N GLU A 334 -8.23 13.92 -7.38
CA GLU A 334 -8.90 15.20 -7.12
C GLU A 334 -8.42 16.26 -8.11
N ILE A 335 -7.12 16.33 -8.38
CA ILE A 335 -6.55 17.21 -9.41
C ILE A 335 -7.19 16.93 -10.79
N VAL A 336 -7.25 15.65 -11.16
CA VAL A 336 -7.87 15.22 -12.43
C VAL A 336 -9.39 15.45 -12.45
N ALA A 337 -10.07 15.41 -11.30
CA ALA A 337 -11.49 15.76 -11.21
C ALA A 337 -11.74 17.24 -11.57
N TYR A 338 -10.87 18.16 -11.10
CA TYR A 338 -10.96 19.57 -11.50
C TYR A 338 -10.61 19.76 -12.98
N LEU A 339 -9.64 19.03 -13.53
CA LEU A 339 -9.36 19.03 -14.97
C LEU A 339 -10.60 18.61 -15.78
N ALA A 340 -11.32 17.59 -15.35
CA ALA A 340 -12.52 17.12 -16.01
C ALA A 340 -13.69 18.11 -15.90
N GLY A 341 -13.79 18.86 -14.82
CA GLY A 341 -14.84 19.86 -14.58
C GLY A 341 -16.26 19.31 -14.54
N ASN A 342 -16.44 18.00 -14.30
CA ASN A 342 -17.72 17.31 -14.33
C ASN A 342 -17.93 16.46 -13.07
N GLY A 343 -19.05 16.70 -12.36
CA GLY A 343 -19.33 16.04 -11.08
C GLY A 343 -19.47 14.52 -11.14
N LEU A 344 -20.01 13.96 -12.24
CA LEU A 344 -20.10 12.52 -12.42
C LEU A 344 -18.73 11.90 -12.63
N VAL A 345 -17.89 12.53 -13.45
CA VAL A 345 -16.51 12.08 -13.65
C VAL A 345 -15.73 12.16 -12.35
N ALA A 346 -15.87 13.26 -11.60
CA ALA A 346 -15.25 13.42 -10.28
C ALA A 346 -15.67 12.30 -9.30
N ALA A 347 -16.96 11.94 -9.29
CA ALA A 347 -17.45 10.82 -8.48
C ALA A 347 -16.84 9.47 -8.88
N ILE A 348 -16.72 9.19 -10.18
CA ILE A 348 -16.10 7.95 -10.68
C ILE A 348 -14.62 7.90 -10.31
N LEU A 349 -13.88 9.00 -10.51
CA LEU A 349 -12.45 9.11 -10.15
C LEU A 349 -12.24 8.91 -8.66
N GLY A 350 -13.03 9.62 -7.84
CA GLY A 350 -12.96 9.53 -6.39
C GLY A 350 -13.31 8.14 -5.87
N LEU A 351 -14.40 7.51 -6.38
CA LEU A 351 -14.76 6.14 -6.01
C LEU A 351 -13.66 5.14 -6.39
N GLY A 352 -13.04 5.29 -7.56
CA GLY A 352 -11.90 4.47 -7.95
C GLY A 352 -10.74 4.61 -6.96
N PHE A 353 -10.46 5.83 -6.50
CA PHE A 353 -9.38 6.08 -5.56
C PHE A 353 -9.70 5.65 -4.12
N VAL A 354 -10.97 5.69 -3.71
CA VAL A 354 -11.41 5.16 -2.41
C VAL A 354 -10.90 3.74 -2.18
N PHE A 355 -10.91 2.90 -3.22
CA PHE A 355 -10.38 1.53 -3.09
C PHE A 355 -8.87 1.49 -2.99
N TRP A 356 -8.14 2.36 -3.70
CA TRP A 356 -6.69 2.44 -3.56
C TRP A 356 -6.25 2.94 -2.19
N SER A 357 -7.00 3.85 -1.57
CA SER A 357 -6.61 4.54 -0.34
C SER A 357 -6.41 3.63 0.87
N TYR A 358 -7.05 2.45 0.93
CA TYR A 358 -6.95 1.54 2.08
C TYR A 358 -6.33 0.17 1.75
N THR A 359 -5.89 -0.08 0.52
CA THR A 359 -5.51 -1.42 0.06
C THR A 359 -4.33 -2.06 0.79
N TRP A 360 -3.55 -1.30 1.53
CA TRP A 360 -2.52 -1.84 2.43
C TRP A 360 -3.10 -2.56 3.64
N LEU A 361 -4.21 -2.07 4.18
CA LEU A 361 -4.76 -2.57 5.44
C LEU A 361 -5.13 -4.06 5.42
N PRO A 362 -5.81 -4.60 4.37
CA PRO A 362 -6.11 -6.02 4.30
C PRO A 362 -4.87 -6.89 4.40
N GLY A 363 -3.80 -6.54 3.66
CA GLY A 363 -2.53 -7.25 3.70
C GLY A 363 -1.87 -7.20 5.07
N GLN A 364 -1.85 -6.04 5.73
CA GLN A 364 -1.27 -5.89 7.06
C GLN A 364 -1.99 -6.74 8.10
N ILE A 365 -3.32 -6.72 8.13
CA ILE A 365 -4.12 -7.55 9.08
C ILE A 365 -3.88 -9.04 8.82
N LEU A 366 -3.89 -9.46 7.54
CA LEU A 366 -3.66 -10.86 7.19
C LEU A 366 -2.26 -11.31 7.56
N ASN A 367 -1.23 -10.57 7.13
CA ASN A 367 0.15 -10.95 7.35
C ASN A 367 0.49 -11.02 8.84
N ALA A 368 0.09 -10.01 9.62
CA ALA A 368 0.27 -10.01 11.07
C ALA A 368 -0.44 -11.20 11.73
N SER A 369 -1.69 -11.47 11.36
CA SER A 369 -2.45 -12.58 11.95
C SER A 369 -1.86 -13.96 11.62
N ARG A 370 -1.23 -14.14 10.44
CA ARG A 370 -0.55 -15.38 10.04
C ARG A 370 0.79 -15.56 10.73
N ASN A 371 1.49 -14.46 11.05
CA ASN A 371 2.67 -14.53 11.90
C ASN A 371 2.29 -14.93 13.33
N LEU A 372 1.26 -14.31 13.93
CA LEU A 372 0.77 -14.72 15.25
C LEU A 372 0.34 -16.18 15.28
N LEU A 373 -0.33 -16.66 14.21
CA LEU A 373 -0.68 -18.08 14.06
C LEU A 373 0.57 -18.96 14.07
N ALA A 374 1.59 -18.62 13.28
CA ALA A 374 2.82 -19.38 13.20
C ALA A 374 3.54 -19.44 14.57
N TYR A 375 3.58 -18.32 15.30
CA TYR A 375 4.15 -18.26 16.65
C TYR A 375 3.36 -19.12 17.66
N GLY A 376 2.02 -19.15 17.55
CA GLY A 376 1.18 -19.99 18.37
C GLY A 376 1.35 -21.47 18.11
N ILE A 377 1.49 -21.86 16.83
CA ILE A 377 1.76 -23.25 16.43
C ILE A 377 3.13 -23.74 16.92
N ASP A 378 4.14 -22.87 16.87
CA ASP A 378 5.50 -23.21 17.32
C ASP A 378 5.70 -23.05 18.85
N GLY A 379 4.64 -22.70 19.60
CA GLY A 379 4.67 -22.56 21.07
C GLY A 379 5.39 -21.33 21.59
N VAL A 380 5.68 -20.34 20.72
CA VAL A 380 6.27 -19.05 21.11
C VAL A 380 5.23 -18.15 21.77
N LEU A 381 3.99 -18.23 21.30
CA LEU A 381 2.83 -17.57 21.91
C LEU A 381 1.85 -18.60 22.52
N PRO A 382 0.94 -18.17 23.41
CA PRO A 382 -0.09 -19.04 23.96
C PRO A 382 -0.86 -19.80 22.86
N ALA A 383 -1.26 -21.04 23.14
CA ALA A 383 -1.91 -21.95 22.18
C ALA A 383 -3.14 -21.35 21.47
N ARG A 384 -3.81 -20.37 22.08
CA ARG A 384 -4.96 -19.66 21.49
C ARG A 384 -4.61 -19.00 20.14
N PHE A 385 -3.39 -18.51 19.97
CA PHE A 385 -2.94 -17.92 18.70
C PHE A 385 -2.76 -18.97 17.60
N GLY A 386 -2.42 -20.20 17.97
CA GLY A 386 -2.29 -21.34 17.05
C GLY A 386 -3.61 -21.99 16.66
N HIS A 387 -4.73 -21.55 17.20
CA HIS A 387 -6.05 -22.14 16.94
C HIS A 387 -6.66 -21.58 15.65
N VAL A 388 -7.07 -22.49 14.76
CA VAL A 388 -7.80 -22.19 13.51
C VAL A 388 -9.24 -22.69 13.67
N SER A 389 -10.22 -21.85 13.34
CA SER A 389 -11.64 -22.18 13.39
C SER A 389 -11.96 -23.36 12.45
N GLU A 390 -12.60 -24.41 12.94
CA GLU A 390 -13.01 -25.56 12.13
C GLU A 390 -14.06 -25.19 11.06
N ARG A 391 -14.91 -24.19 11.36
CA ARG A 391 -15.99 -23.75 10.47
C ARG A 391 -15.50 -22.84 9.36
N TYR A 392 -14.59 -21.91 9.68
CA TYR A 392 -14.20 -20.81 8.77
C TYR A 392 -12.76 -20.94 8.27
N HIS A 393 -12.01 -21.90 8.79
CA HIS A 393 -10.60 -22.18 8.43
C HIS A 393 -9.68 -20.95 8.55
N THR A 394 -9.94 -20.10 9.56
CA THR A 394 -9.14 -18.88 9.81
C THR A 394 -8.77 -18.78 11.29
N PRO A 395 -7.64 -18.10 11.64
CA PRO A 395 -7.23 -17.88 13.02
C PRO A 395 -7.95 -16.66 13.61
N VAL A 396 -9.24 -16.83 13.96
CA VAL A 396 -10.13 -15.74 14.42
C VAL A 396 -9.54 -14.97 15.59
N PHE A 397 -8.96 -15.67 16.58
CA PHE A 397 -8.37 -15.00 17.75
C PHE A 397 -7.23 -14.08 17.36
N SER A 398 -6.30 -14.52 16.50
CA SER A 398 -5.21 -13.70 15.99
C SER A 398 -5.72 -12.50 15.18
N LEU A 399 -6.77 -12.68 14.36
CA LEU A 399 -7.39 -11.58 13.60
C LEU A 399 -7.98 -10.50 14.50
N VAL A 400 -8.71 -10.90 15.57
CA VAL A 400 -9.30 -9.96 16.53
C VAL A 400 -8.21 -9.17 17.26
N VAL A 401 -7.15 -9.84 17.71
CA VAL A 401 -6.02 -9.17 18.39
C VAL A 401 -5.37 -8.15 17.46
N VAL A 402 -5.09 -8.52 16.20
CA VAL A 402 -4.52 -7.60 15.21
C VAL A 402 -5.48 -6.43 14.95
N GLY A 403 -6.79 -6.69 14.83
CA GLY A 403 -7.80 -5.64 14.65
C GLY A 403 -7.81 -4.63 15.79
N ILE A 404 -7.75 -5.10 17.04
CA ILE A 404 -7.68 -4.22 18.23
C ILE A 404 -6.40 -3.36 18.19
N LEU A 405 -5.24 -3.97 17.93
CA LEU A 405 -3.97 -3.25 17.86
C LEU A 405 -3.97 -2.23 16.72
N SER A 406 -4.52 -2.58 15.56
CA SER A 406 -4.69 -1.65 14.44
C SER A 406 -5.63 -0.49 14.78
N PHE A 407 -6.72 -0.74 15.52
CA PHE A 407 -7.62 0.32 15.96
C PHE A 407 -6.95 1.27 16.97
N LEU A 408 -6.18 0.74 17.91
CA LEU A 408 -5.41 1.58 18.84
C LEU A 408 -4.39 2.44 18.08
N ALA A 409 -3.68 1.87 17.11
CA ALA A 409 -2.76 2.60 16.26
C ALA A 409 -3.47 3.68 15.41
N LEU A 410 -4.70 3.42 14.92
CA LEU A 410 -5.54 4.41 14.24
C LEU A 410 -5.84 5.61 15.16
N VAL A 411 -6.24 5.35 16.40
CA VAL A 411 -6.55 6.43 17.36
C VAL A 411 -5.32 7.30 17.61
N VAL A 412 -4.16 6.67 17.84
CA VAL A 412 -2.89 7.40 18.03
C VAL A 412 -2.55 8.22 16.78
N TYR A 413 -2.64 7.62 15.59
CA TYR A 413 -2.35 8.33 14.34
C TYR A 413 -3.32 9.49 14.06
N ALA A 414 -4.60 9.33 14.35
CA ALA A 414 -5.59 10.37 14.10
C ALA A 414 -5.41 11.59 15.04
N THR A 415 -4.86 11.37 16.24
CA THR A 415 -4.62 12.40 17.24
C THR A 415 -3.18 12.92 17.24
N ASN A 416 -2.23 12.13 16.76
CA ASN A 416 -0.80 12.50 16.66
C ASN A 416 -0.16 11.82 15.44
N PRO A 417 -0.28 12.42 14.23
CA PRO A 417 0.23 11.82 12.98
C PRO A 417 1.75 11.57 12.98
N ASP A 418 2.52 12.40 13.68
CA ASP A 418 3.99 12.34 13.68
C ASP A 418 4.53 11.08 14.34
N PHE A 419 3.78 10.50 15.31
CA PHE A 419 4.22 9.34 16.06
C PHE A 419 4.49 8.11 15.18
N THR A 420 3.64 7.86 14.18
CA THR A 420 3.74 6.66 13.36
C THR A 420 4.75 6.77 12.23
N THR A 421 5.07 7.97 11.77
CA THR A 421 6.02 8.20 10.68
C THR A 421 7.45 7.93 11.12
N LEU A 422 7.80 8.25 12.36
CA LEU A 422 9.17 8.13 12.87
C LEU A 422 9.58 6.68 13.23
N VAL A 423 8.66 5.86 13.70
CA VAL A 423 8.99 4.56 14.31
C VAL A 423 8.88 3.39 13.33
N GLY A 424 8.03 3.50 12.30
CA GLY A 424 7.63 2.33 11.48
C GLY A 424 8.65 1.90 10.44
N ILE A 425 9.22 2.84 9.70
CA ILE A 425 9.94 2.56 8.44
C ILE A 425 11.24 1.79 8.65
N VAL A 426 12.00 2.07 9.69
CA VAL A 426 13.29 1.41 9.94
C VAL A 426 13.12 -0.05 10.36
N ALA A 427 12.04 -0.37 11.06
CA ALA A 427 11.83 -1.69 11.64
C ALA A 427 11.73 -2.79 10.57
N PHE A 428 10.97 -2.60 9.49
CA PHE A 428 10.80 -3.65 8.50
C PHE A 428 12.02 -3.83 7.58
N ILE A 429 12.87 -2.81 7.37
CA ILE A 429 14.10 -2.91 6.57
C ILE A 429 15.02 -4.01 7.14
N VAL A 430 15.11 -4.12 8.45
CA VAL A 430 15.88 -5.18 9.12
C VAL A 430 15.41 -6.57 8.69
N SER A 431 14.09 -6.79 8.65
CA SER A 431 13.50 -8.05 8.19
C SER A 431 13.88 -8.36 6.73
N PHE A 432 13.77 -7.38 5.83
CA PHE A 432 14.11 -7.56 4.41
C PHE A 432 15.58 -7.89 4.17
N ILE A 433 16.49 -7.26 4.93
CA ILE A 433 17.92 -7.59 4.90
C ILE A 433 18.13 -9.04 5.31
N ILE A 434 17.55 -9.47 6.43
CA ILE A 434 17.70 -10.82 6.96
C ILE A 434 17.15 -11.86 5.97
N VAL A 435 15.98 -11.60 5.37
CA VAL A 435 15.35 -12.48 4.36
C VAL A 435 16.21 -12.57 3.10
N SER A 436 16.79 -11.46 2.65
CA SER A 436 17.69 -11.44 1.49
C SER A 436 18.94 -12.28 1.74
N ILE A 437 19.54 -12.16 2.92
CA ILE A 437 20.66 -13.01 3.36
C ILE A 437 20.23 -14.49 3.40
N ALA A 438 19.04 -14.78 3.92
CA ALA A 438 18.52 -16.15 3.92
C ALA A 438 18.36 -16.70 2.51
N ALA A 439 17.87 -15.90 1.56
CA ALA A 439 17.72 -16.31 0.16
C ALA A 439 19.07 -16.63 -0.50
N ILE A 440 20.09 -15.82 -0.29
CA ILE A 440 21.45 -16.05 -0.80
C ILE A 440 22.03 -17.35 -0.22
N LEU A 441 21.84 -17.61 1.06
CA LEU A 441 22.40 -18.78 1.75
C LEU A 441 21.55 -20.04 1.58
N PHE A 442 20.34 -19.94 1.05
CA PHE A 442 19.40 -21.05 0.92
C PHE A 442 19.97 -22.26 0.15
N PRO A 443 20.57 -22.12 -1.04
CA PRO A 443 21.14 -23.24 -1.79
C PRO A 443 22.29 -23.96 -1.04
N TYR A 444 22.96 -23.27 -0.16
CA TYR A 444 24.15 -23.80 0.56
C TYR A 444 23.78 -24.44 1.90
N ARG A 445 22.87 -23.82 2.66
CA ARG A 445 22.53 -24.26 4.02
C ARG A 445 21.40 -25.30 4.05
N ARG A 446 20.51 -25.29 3.06
CA ARG A 446 19.36 -26.21 2.99
C ARG A 446 19.27 -26.86 1.61
N ARG A 447 20.35 -27.55 1.24
CA ARG A 447 20.45 -28.30 -0.03
C ARG A 447 19.33 -29.31 -0.21
N ASP A 448 18.88 -29.93 0.87
CA ASP A 448 17.76 -30.88 0.92
C ASP A 448 16.44 -30.25 0.40
N VAL A 449 16.10 -29.08 0.93
CA VAL A 449 14.90 -28.33 0.51
C VAL A 449 15.09 -27.67 -0.84
N TRP A 450 16.28 -27.13 -1.12
CA TRP A 450 16.59 -26.49 -2.39
C TRP A 450 16.45 -27.46 -3.55
N ALA A 451 17.13 -28.62 -3.50
CA ALA A 451 17.14 -29.60 -4.58
C ALA A 451 15.74 -30.20 -4.88
N SER A 452 14.87 -30.29 -3.84
CA SER A 452 13.49 -30.75 -4.00
C SER A 452 12.50 -29.65 -4.40
N SER A 453 12.95 -28.40 -4.43
CA SER A 453 12.08 -27.25 -4.72
C SER A 453 11.95 -27.01 -6.23
N PRO A 454 10.83 -26.44 -6.70
CA PRO A 454 10.68 -26.04 -8.11
C PRO A 454 11.67 -24.93 -8.51
N VAL A 455 12.27 -24.26 -7.55
CA VAL A 455 13.25 -23.18 -7.78
C VAL A 455 14.54 -23.72 -8.36
N ALA A 456 15.02 -24.89 -7.88
CA ALA A 456 16.22 -25.54 -8.42
C ALA A 456 16.10 -25.98 -9.89
N GLN A 457 14.87 -26.01 -10.44
CA GLN A 457 14.63 -26.32 -11.85
C GLN A 457 14.61 -25.10 -12.75
N VAL A 458 14.53 -23.90 -12.17
CA VAL A 458 14.36 -22.62 -12.89
C VAL A 458 15.64 -21.79 -12.83
N VAL A 459 16.48 -22.00 -11.81
CA VAL A 459 17.78 -21.35 -11.58
C VAL A 459 18.90 -22.36 -11.83
#